data_1bb44be250cdda1918fa3b5a441494ee
#
_entry.id   1bb44be250cdda1918fa3b5a441494ee
#
_cell.length_a   1.000
_cell.length_b   1.000
_cell.length_c   1.000
_cell.angle_alpha   90.00
_cell.angle_beta   90.00
_cell.angle_gamma   90.00
#
_symmetry.space_group_name_H-M   'P 1'
#
loop_
_entity.id
_entity.type
_entity.pdbx_description
1 polymer ?
#
loop_
_entity_poly.entity_id
_entity_poly.type
_entity_poly.pdbx_seq_one_letter_code
_entity_poly.pdbx_strand_id
1 'polypeptide(L)'
;TWPKSDITTIRKDRDALRVKIQNGIDPVEQSQLVREQVQSDREADQLRLAAEREAELLKIEADRQDAVHQQQLRLQALAEMTARMTVRSLFEQWQRLELVQRADKGSEALRSFERDVFPLIGNVAAADVSKAHIQEIVDTIKSRATPTQNMVRTAKKTLADMRQMFGFALDRDYVDADPTARVKKARIGADVERDRVLSEAELILLFQKLPRSGLAATSQLALLIQLTTAARIGEVLAARWEHVDFERRSLTLPETKNGKRHEIWLSDFALCQLKSLHESTGLTAWLFPATQAKKDQPDFADHVCVKTVTKQVGDRQRPGDTPMTGRSKDVDALVLPGGKWTPHDLRRTAATTMAELGALPDVVEKCLNHTEVGKVKRIYQRAQYEGPMRDAWKLLGSRLALLQHMAAGRVTNVVPLQRSR
;
A
#
# COMPACT_ATOMS: atom_id res chain seq x y z
N THR A 1 -14.12 -26.61 98.65
CA THR A 1 -12.92 -26.84 99.49
C THR A 1 -12.67 -25.55 100.25
N TRP A 2 -12.36 -25.71 101.54
CA TRP A 2 -12.00 -24.66 102.45
C TRP A 2 -10.75 -23.91 101.96
N PRO A 3 -10.73 -22.61 101.85
CA PRO A 3 -11.64 -21.57 102.37
C PRO A 3 -12.56 -20.92 101.34
N LYS A 4 -12.79 -21.48 100.13
CA LYS A 4 -13.58 -20.86 99.07
C LYS A 4 -15.10 -21.16 99.10
N SER A 5 -15.54 -21.97 100.04
CA SER A 5 -16.97 -22.29 100.13
C SER A 5 -17.49 -21.97 101.55
N ASP A 6 -18.61 -21.24 101.64
CA ASP A 6 -19.30 -20.99 102.90
C ASP A 6 -19.86 -22.26 103.52
N ILE A 7 -19.86 -22.36 104.85
CA ILE A 7 -20.35 -23.47 105.61
C ILE A 7 -21.79 -23.86 105.23
N THR A 8 -22.60 -22.90 104.87
CA THR A 8 -24.02 -23.09 104.43
C THR A 8 -24.05 -23.80 103.09
N THR A 9 -23.16 -23.46 102.17
CA THR A 9 -23.03 -24.12 100.87
C THR A 9 -22.51 -25.55 100.98
N ILE A 10 -21.52 -25.79 101.86
CA ILE A 10 -20.99 -27.13 102.13
C ILE A 10 -22.08 -28.07 102.78
N ARG A 11 -22.91 -27.51 103.64
CA ARG A 11 -24.05 -28.25 104.20
C ARG A 11 -25.09 -28.64 103.18
N LYS A 12 -25.45 -27.68 102.27
CA LYS A 12 -26.40 -27.96 101.19
C LYS A 12 -25.82 -29.01 100.22
N ASP A 13 -24.56 -28.95 99.90
CA ASP A 13 -23.90 -29.92 99.01
C ASP A 13 -23.86 -31.28 99.64
N ARG A 14 -23.56 -31.39 100.97
CA ARG A 14 -23.57 -32.63 101.71
C ARG A 14 -25.01 -33.28 101.78
N ASP A 15 -26.03 -32.45 102.05
CA ASP A 15 -27.40 -32.92 102.09
C ASP A 15 -27.91 -33.32 100.67
N ALA A 16 -27.51 -32.68 99.66
CA ALA A 16 -27.75 -33.06 98.26
C ALA A 16 -27.06 -34.39 97.90
N LEU A 17 -25.81 -34.62 98.39
CA LEU A 17 -25.11 -35.85 98.18
C LEU A 17 -25.75 -37.02 98.97
N ARG A 18 -26.27 -36.78 100.23
CA ARG A 18 -27.03 -37.73 100.96
C ARG A 18 -28.31 -38.21 100.27
N VAL A 19 -29.04 -37.31 99.70
CA VAL A 19 -30.25 -37.61 98.91
C VAL A 19 -29.90 -38.48 97.69
N LYS A 20 -28.78 -38.22 97.03
CA LYS A 20 -28.33 -39.01 95.88
C LYS A 20 -27.97 -40.44 96.31
N ILE A 21 -27.26 -40.61 97.42
CA ILE A 21 -26.90 -41.94 98.03
C ILE A 21 -28.16 -42.70 98.48
N GLN A 22 -29.14 -42.05 99.09
CA GLN A 22 -30.42 -42.65 99.46
C GLN A 22 -31.24 -43.14 98.27
N ASN A 23 -31.05 -42.56 97.13
CA ASN A 23 -31.68 -42.92 95.82
C ASN A 23 -30.84 -43.96 95.03
N GLY A 24 -29.80 -44.55 95.62
CA GLY A 24 -28.96 -45.63 95.05
C GLY A 24 -27.96 -45.13 94.03
N ILE A 25 -27.73 -43.80 94.02
CA ILE A 25 -26.76 -43.21 93.07
C ILE A 25 -25.46 -42.94 93.83
N ASP A 26 -24.36 -43.60 93.39
CA ASP A 26 -23.04 -43.29 93.93
C ASP A 26 -22.50 -41.98 93.26
N PRO A 27 -22.27 -40.94 94.07
CA PRO A 27 -21.80 -39.65 93.55
C PRO A 27 -20.39 -39.74 92.93
N VAL A 28 -19.59 -40.72 93.35
CA VAL A 28 -18.23 -40.92 92.80
C VAL A 28 -18.33 -41.58 91.42
N GLU A 29 -19.15 -42.59 91.27
CA GLU A 29 -19.42 -43.27 90.02
C GLU A 29 -20.07 -42.31 89.01
N GLN A 30 -21.06 -41.50 89.44
CA GLN A 30 -21.70 -40.51 88.62
C GLN A 30 -20.69 -39.40 88.11
N SER A 31 -19.77 -38.98 89.00
CA SER A 31 -18.75 -37.99 88.63
C SER A 31 -17.69 -38.58 87.75
N GLN A 32 -17.40 -39.88 87.79
CA GLN A 32 -16.51 -40.56 86.83
C GLN A 32 -17.14 -40.68 85.47
N LEU A 33 -18.41 -41.13 85.38
CA LEU A 33 -19.15 -41.22 84.14
C LEU A 33 -19.26 -39.85 83.41
N VAL A 34 -19.53 -38.77 84.16
CA VAL A 34 -19.56 -37.41 83.59
C VAL A 34 -18.20 -36.97 83.10
N ARG A 35 -17.10 -37.35 83.81
CA ARG A 35 -15.75 -37.04 83.36
C ARG A 35 -15.39 -37.78 82.07
N GLU A 36 -15.71 -39.08 82.02
CA GLU A 36 -15.51 -39.92 80.82
C GLU A 36 -16.31 -39.38 79.62
N GLN A 37 -17.60 -39.02 79.89
CA GLN A 37 -18.42 -38.39 78.84
C GLN A 37 -17.81 -37.08 78.33
N VAL A 38 -17.42 -36.16 79.21
CA VAL A 38 -16.77 -34.88 78.85
C VAL A 38 -15.45 -35.10 78.11
N GLN A 39 -14.70 -36.14 78.48
CA GLN A 39 -13.47 -36.48 77.82
C GLN A 39 -13.73 -37.01 76.37
N SER A 40 -14.69 -37.95 76.28
CA SER A 40 -15.14 -38.50 74.98
C SER A 40 -15.67 -37.42 74.08
N ASP A 41 -16.50 -36.49 74.60
CA ASP A 41 -17.02 -35.36 73.83
C ASP A 41 -15.89 -34.43 73.34
N ARG A 42 -14.87 -34.16 74.17
CA ARG A 42 -13.70 -33.37 73.80
C ARG A 42 -12.85 -34.03 72.69
N GLU A 43 -12.68 -35.34 72.81
CA GLU A 43 -11.94 -36.14 71.82
C GLU A 43 -12.70 -36.16 70.47
N ALA A 44 -14.05 -36.32 70.53
CA ALA A 44 -14.92 -36.24 69.34
C ALA A 44 -14.87 -34.83 68.66
N ASP A 45 -14.92 -33.77 69.48
CA ASP A 45 -14.80 -32.39 68.93
C ASP A 45 -13.42 -32.09 68.32
N GLN A 46 -12.34 -32.63 68.97
CA GLN A 46 -11.00 -32.53 68.43
C GLN A 46 -10.85 -33.25 67.09
N LEU A 47 -11.37 -34.48 66.99
CA LEU A 47 -11.37 -35.21 65.71
C LEU A 47 -12.18 -34.55 64.62
N ARG A 48 -13.34 -33.99 64.97
CA ARG A 48 -14.17 -33.23 64.03
C ARG A 48 -13.46 -32.01 63.55
N LEU A 49 -12.83 -31.20 64.41
CA LEU A 49 -12.08 -30.01 64.06
C LEU A 49 -10.87 -30.37 63.21
N ALA A 50 -10.21 -31.50 63.50
CA ALA A 50 -9.08 -31.95 62.65
C ALA A 50 -9.55 -32.34 61.23
N ALA A 51 -10.67 -33.08 61.15
CA ALA A 51 -11.27 -33.48 59.88
C ALA A 51 -11.75 -32.23 59.04
N GLU A 52 -12.35 -31.24 59.71
CA GLU A 52 -12.74 -29.97 59.06
C GLU A 52 -11.52 -29.22 58.50
N ARG A 53 -10.41 -29.17 59.27
CA ARG A 53 -9.15 -28.55 58.77
C ARG A 53 -8.52 -29.33 57.63
N GLU A 54 -8.53 -30.63 57.67
CA GLU A 54 -8.01 -31.47 56.60
C GLU A 54 -8.83 -31.30 55.31
N ALA A 55 -10.18 -31.25 55.41
CA ALA A 55 -11.08 -30.99 54.29
C ALA A 55 -10.85 -29.58 53.68
N GLU A 56 -10.61 -28.59 54.54
CA GLU A 56 -10.30 -27.21 54.08
C GLU A 56 -8.96 -27.16 53.35
N LEU A 57 -7.93 -27.81 53.84
CA LEU A 57 -6.61 -27.91 53.21
C LEU A 57 -6.71 -28.61 51.84
N LEU A 58 -7.43 -29.73 51.77
CA LEU A 58 -7.65 -30.45 50.53
C LEU A 58 -8.38 -29.57 49.49
N LYS A 59 -9.36 -28.78 49.93
CA LYS A 59 -10.06 -27.82 49.04
C LYS A 59 -9.14 -26.75 48.54
N ILE A 60 -8.32 -26.16 49.40
CA ILE A 60 -7.33 -25.12 49.00
C ILE A 60 -6.33 -25.71 48.00
N GLU A 61 -5.90 -26.96 48.21
CA GLU A 61 -4.96 -27.61 47.31
C GLU A 61 -5.59 -27.94 45.94
N ALA A 62 -6.86 -28.37 45.91
CA ALA A 62 -7.64 -28.57 44.69
C ALA A 62 -7.81 -27.23 43.90
N ASP A 63 -8.25 -26.19 44.61
CA ASP A 63 -8.41 -24.84 43.99
C ASP A 63 -7.06 -24.31 43.41
N ARG A 64 -5.95 -24.59 44.11
CA ARG A 64 -4.61 -24.24 43.62
C ARG A 64 -4.20 -25.03 42.38
N GLN A 65 -4.48 -26.34 42.37
CA GLN A 65 -4.19 -27.18 41.20
C GLN A 65 -5.02 -26.75 39.99
N ASP A 66 -6.30 -26.44 40.18
CA ASP A 66 -7.16 -25.93 39.14
C ASP A 66 -6.66 -24.57 38.60
N ALA A 67 -6.23 -23.66 39.46
CA ALA A 67 -5.66 -22.38 39.06
C ALA A 67 -4.38 -22.54 38.21
N VAL A 68 -3.48 -23.46 38.61
CA VAL A 68 -2.26 -23.78 37.87
C VAL A 68 -2.60 -24.38 36.49
N HIS A 69 -3.56 -25.32 36.47
CA HIS A 69 -4.01 -25.93 35.21
C HIS A 69 -4.61 -24.87 34.24
N GLN A 70 -5.47 -24.01 34.75
CA GLN A 70 -6.04 -22.89 33.97
C GLN A 70 -4.95 -21.96 33.43
N GLN A 71 -3.94 -21.67 34.24
CA GLN A 71 -2.80 -20.84 33.79
C GLN A 71 -1.99 -21.55 32.72
N GLN A 72 -1.75 -22.84 32.82
CA GLN A 72 -1.05 -23.62 31.79
C GLN A 72 -1.84 -23.62 30.45
N LEU A 73 -3.15 -23.86 30.50
CA LEU A 73 -4.00 -23.81 29.33
C LEU A 73 -3.95 -22.43 28.62
N ARG A 74 -3.96 -21.35 29.42
CA ARG A 74 -3.82 -19.97 28.87
C ARG A 74 -2.46 -19.76 28.21
N LEU A 75 -1.38 -20.22 28.80
CA LEU A 75 -0.03 -20.13 28.24
C LEU A 75 0.12 -20.96 26.96
N GLN A 76 -0.46 -22.15 26.91
CA GLN A 76 -0.48 -22.99 25.71
C GLN A 76 -1.27 -22.31 24.58
N ALA A 77 -2.46 -21.81 24.87
CA ALA A 77 -3.26 -21.08 23.88
C ALA A 77 -2.54 -19.82 23.36
N LEU A 78 -1.84 -19.09 24.23
CA LEU A 78 -1.03 -17.94 23.84
C LEU A 78 0.16 -18.36 22.96
N ALA A 79 0.84 -19.45 23.30
CA ALA A 79 1.94 -20.00 22.50
C ALA A 79 1.48 -20.48 21.12
N GLU A 80 0.33 -21.14 21.04
CA GLU A 80 -0.29 -21.52 19.77
C GLU A 80 -0.69 -20.32 18.92
N MET A 81 -1.27 -19.27 19.52
CA MET A 81 -1.58 -18.03 18.82
C MET A 81 -0.33 -17.32 18.28
N THR A 82 0.77 -17.30 19.06
CA THR A 82 2.03 -16.69 18.63
C THR A 82 2.80 -17.53 17.61
N ALA A 83 2.60 -18.85 17.61
CA ALA A 83 3.17 -19.75 16.61
C ALA A 83 2.44 -19.69 15.25
N ARG A 84 1.19 -19.20 15.22
CA ARG A 84 0.43 -19.04 13.98
C ARG A 84 1.03 -17.96 13.09
N MET A 85 1.16 -18.25 11.80
CA MET A 85 1.64 -17.30 10.81
C MET A 85 0.78 -16.04 10.78
N THR A 86 1.36 -14.88 11.10
CA THR A 86 0.67 -13.59 11.02
C THR A 86 0.59 -13.10 9.57
N VAL A 87 -0.32 -12.15 9.28
CA VAL A 87 -0.40 -11.50 7.95
C VAL A 87 0.94 -10.84 7.57
N ARG A 88 1.68 -10.27 8.52
CA ARG A 88 3.01 -9.70 8.27
C ARG A 88 4.01 -10.77 7.86
N SER A 89 4.09 -11.87 8.60
CA SER A 89 4.99 -12.98 8.27
C SER A 89 4.63 -13.65 6.94
N LEU A 90 3.33 -13.75 6.63
CA LEU A 90 2.86 -14.23 5.33
C LEU A 90 3.31 -13.29 4.20
N PHE A 91 3.18 -11.97 4.38
CA PHE A 91 3.64 -11.00 3.39
C PHE A 91 5.15 -11.10 3.13
N GLU A 92 5.96 -11.24 4.17
CA GLU A 92 7.42 -11.38 4.07
C GLU A 92 7.80 -12.63 3.27
N GLN A 93 7.09 -13.75 3.48
CA GLN A 93 7.30 -14.95 2.68
C GLN A 93 6.88 -14.76 1.22
N TRP A 94 5.72 -14.17 0.98
CA TRP A 94 5.24 -13.85 -0.36
C TRP A 94 6.20 -12.89 -1.09
N GLN A 95 6.72 -11.87 -0.39
CA GLN A 95 7.70 -10.94 -0.94
C GLN A 95 8.98 -11.66 -1.36
N ARG A 96 9.49 -12.54 -0.51
CA ARG A 96 10.73 -13.29 -0.77
C ARG A 96 10.59 -14.27 -1.92
N LEU A 97 9.45 -14.95 -2.06
CA LEU A 97 9.30 -16.05 -3.00
C LEU A 97 8.68 -15.64 -4.34
N GLU A 98 7.80 -14.66 -4.37
CA GLU A 98 7.10 -14.27 -5.60
C GLU A 98 7.32 -12.81 -6.00
N LEU A 99 7.23 -11.85 -5.05
CA LEU A 99 7.35 -10.44 -5.41
C LEU A 99 8.75 -10.06 -5.89
N VAL A 100 9.77 -10.82 -5.54
CA VAL A 100 11.15 -10.63 -6.03
C VAL A 100 11.23 -10.64 -7.56
N GLN A 101 10.30 -11.33 -8.23
CA GLN A 101 10.22 -11.40 -9.70
C GLN A 101 9.57 -10.15 -10.32
N ARG A 102 8.90 -9.30 -9.55
CA ARG A 102 8.38 -8.03 -10.05
C ARG A 102 9.53 -7.05 -10.28
N ALA A 103 9.39 -6.16 -11.26
CA ALA A 103 10.39 -5.13 -11.56
C ALA A 103 10.75 -4.24 -10.35
N ASP A 104 9.78 -3.99 -9.47
CA ASP A 104 9.95 -3.21 -8.24
C ASP A 104 10.30 -4.08 -7.01
N LYS A 105 10.49 -5.40 -7.21
CA LYS A 105 10.73 -6.41 -6.16
C LYS A 105 9.73 -6.31 -5.00
N GLY A 106 8.50 -5.90 -5.30
CA GLY A 106 7.40 -5.78 -4.33
C GLY A 106 7.44 -4.52 -3.46
N SER A 107 8.32 -3.56 -3.72
CA SER A 107 8.46 -2.35 -2.90
C SER A 107 7.17 -1.51 -2.84
N GLU A 108 6.39 -1.47 -3.92
CA GLU A 108 5.12 -0.74 -3.93
C GLU A 108 4.03 -1.47 -3.14
N ALA A 109 3.99 -2.81 -3.23
CA ALA A 109 3.10 -3.63 -2.42
C ALA A 109 3.43 -3.47 -0.93
N LEU A 110 4.71 -3.57 -0.54
CA LEU A 110 5.16 -3.37 0.83
C LEU A 110 4.70 -2.01 1.38
N ARG A 111 4.96 -0.92 0.66
CA ARG A 111 4.53 0.42 1.08
C ARG A 111 3.01 0.54 1.24
N SER A 112 2.24 -0.14 0.38
CA SER A 112 0.79 -0.18 0.48
C SER A 112 0.33 -0.96 1.71
N PHE A 113 0.96 -2.09 1.99
CA PHE A 113 0.66 -2.92 3.14
C PHE A 113 1.04 -2.25 4.47
N GLU A 114 2.22 -1.64 4.55
CA GLU A 114 2.65 -0.88 5.74
C GLU A 114 1.69 0.25 6.10
N ARG A 115 1.17 0.93 5.07
CA ARG A 115 0.27 2.06 5.29
C ARG A 115 -1.17 1.64 5.57
N ASP A 116 -1.68 0.60 4.88
CA ASP A 116 -3.12 0.36 4.77
C ASP A 116 -3.56 -0.99 5.36
N VAL A 117 -2.70 -2.00 5.39
CA VAL A 117 -3.05 -3.38 5.77
C VAL A 117 -2.50 -3.73 7.15
N PHE A 118 -1.20 -3.56 7.36
CA PHE A 118 -0.56 -3.96 8.62
C PHE A 118 -1.06 -3.22 9.87
N PRO A 119 -1.45 -1.95 9.82
CA PRO A 119 -2.03 -1.30 11.00
C PRO A 119 -3.33 -1.95 11.50
N LEU A 120 -4.10 -2.58 10.60
CA LEU A 120 -5.37 -3.22 10.93
C LEU A 120 -5.23 -4.72 11.23
N ILE A 121 -4.49 -5.45 10.40
CA ILE A 121 -4.43 -6.91 10.47
C ILE A 121 -3.01 -7.49 10.49
N GLY A 122 -1.96 -6.68 10.57
CA GLY A 122 -0.58 -7.17 10.45
C GLY A 122 -0.19 -8.23 11.46
N ASN A 123 -0.72 -8.15 12.69
CA ASN A 123 -0.48 -9.07 13.79
C ASN A 123 -1.58 -10.15 13.93
N VAL A 124 -2.62 -10.11 13.10
CA VAL A 124 -3.66 -11.14 13.09
C VAL A 124 -3.11 -12.39 12.42
N ALA A 125 -3.44 -13.56 12.93
CA ALA A 125 -3.10 -14.81 12.27
C ALA A 125 -3.77 -14.87 10.88
N ALA A 126 -3.02 -15.24 9.85
CA ALA A 126 -3.52 -15.23 8.47
C ALA A 126 -4.79 -16.08 8.28
N ALA A 127 -4.87 -17.21 9.02
CA ALA A 127 -6.03 -18.10 9.01
C ALA A 127 -7.28 -17.47 9.65
N ASP A 128 -7.12 -16.50 10.55
CA ASP A 128 -8.23 -15.83 11.25
C ASP A 128 -8.71 -14.57 10.53
N VAL A 129 -8.09 -14.23 9.39
CA VAL A 129 -8.51 -13.06 8.60
C VAL A 129 -9.86 -13.35 7.94
N SER A 130 -10.83 -12.51 8.22
CA SER A 130 -12.19 -12.62 7.69
C SER A 130 -12.46 -11.63 6.55
N LYS A 131 -13.54 -11.84 5.81
CA LYS A 131 -14.06 -10.86 4.83
C LYS A 131 -14.29 -9.48 5.46
N ALA A 132 -14.70 -9.41 6.73
CA ALA A 132 -14.96 -8.15 7.43
C ALA A 132 -13.67 -7.33 7.55
N HIS A 133 -12.56 -7.95 7.92
CA HIS A 133 -11.25 -7.32 7.96
C HIS A 133 -10.84 -6.75 6.60
N ILE A 134 -11.03 -7.50 5.51
CA ILE A 134 -10.72 -7.03 4.16
C ILE A 134 -11.60 -5.83 3.77
N GLN A 135 -12.88 -5.85 4.13
CA GLN A 135 -13.81 -4.76 3.85
C GLN A 135 -13.43 -3.50 4.64
N GLU A 136 -13.06 -3.62 5.90
CA GLU A 136 -12.59 -2.52 6.74
C GLU A 136 -11.36 -1.83 6.15
N ILE A 137 -10.38 -2.60 5.65
CA ILE A 137 -9.21 -2.05 4.95
C ILE A 137 -9.64 -1.23 3.73
N VAL A 138 -10.52 -1.79 2.89
CA VAL A 138 -11.03 -1.11 1.69
C VAL A 138 -11.75 0.18 2.06
N ASP A 139 -12.59 0.18 3.08
CA ASP A 139 -13.38 1.34 3.51
C ASP A 139 -12.47 2.40 4.16
N THR A 140 -11.46 2.00 4.94
CA THR A 140 -10.44 2.89 5.50
C THR A 140 -9.63 3.58 4.39
N ILE A 141 -9.26 2.87 3.32
CA ILE A 141 -8.60 3.50 2.17
C ILE A 141 -9.53 4.51 1.50
N LYS A 142 -10.79 4.15 1.28
CA LYS A 142 -11.79 5.02 0.63
C LYS A 142 -12.10 6.27 1.45
N SER A 143 -12.13 6.20 2.78
CA SER A 143 -12.42 7.34 3.65
C SER A 143 -11.40 8.48 3.52
N ARG A 144 -10.21 8.20 2.98
CA ARG A 144 -9.18 9.23 2.70
C ARG A 144 -9.38 9.96 1.37
N ALA A 145 -10.48 9.71 0.67
CA ALA A 145 -10.78 10.43 -0.57
C ALA A 145 -10.96 11.93 -0.29
N THR A 146 -10.45 12.74 -1.22
CA THR A 146 -10.62 14.19 -1.22
C THR A 146 -11.35 14.61 -2.50
N PRO A 147 -11.88 15.84 -2.59
CA PRO A 147 -12.53 16.31 -3.81
C PRO A 147 -11.64 16.22 -5.08
N THR A 148 -10.32 16.25 -4.88
CA THR A 148 -9.34 16.20 -5.98
C THR A 148 -8.70 14.82 -6.16
N GLN A 149 -8.89 13.89 -5.24
CA GLN A 149 -8.26 12.57 -5.27
C GLN A 149 -9.23 11.47 -4.87
N ASN A 150 -9.65 10.69 -5.86
CA ASN A 150 -10.44 9.48 -5.64
C ASN A 150 -9.53 8.30 -5.22
N MET A 151 -9.81 7.68 -4.08
CA MET A 151 -9.06 6.57 -3.53
C MET A 151 -9.48 5.18 -4.05
N VAL A 152 -10.50 5.12 -4.92
CA VAL A 152 -11.05 3.86 -5.47
C VAL A 152 -9.97 3.00 -6.12
N ARG A 153 -9.12 3.60 -6.96
CA ARG A 153 -8.02 2.89 -7.65
C ARG A 153 -7.00 2.33 -6.65
N THR A 154 -6.66 3.08 -5.60
CA THR A 154 -5.77 2.62 -4.54
C THR A 154 -6.39 1.43 -3.80
N ALA A 155 -7.65 1.53 -3.39
CA ALA A 155 -8.36 0.44 -2.72
C ALA A 155 -8.45 -0.82 -3.58
N LYS A 156 -8.76 -0.69 -4.88
CA LYS A 156 -8.77 -1.81 -5.83
C LYS A 156 -7.40 -2.47 -6.01
N LYS A 157 -6.32 -1.67 -6.02
CA LYS A 157 -4.95 -2.16 -6.14
C LYS A 157 -4.55 -2.92 -4.88
N THR A 158 -4.76 -2.34 -3.70
CA THR A 158 -4.48 -3.01 -2.42
C THR A 158 -5.27 -4.31 -2.29
N LEU A 159 -6.55 -4.32 -2.66
CA LEU A 159 -7.34 -5.57 -2.72
C LEU A 159 -6.75 -6.59 -3.70
N ALA A 160 -6.21 -6.16 -4.84
CA ALA A 160 -5.60 -7.07 -5.80
C ALA A 160 -4.30 -7.69 -5.25
N ASP A 161 -3.48 -6.89 -4.55
CA ASP A 161 -2.26 -7.39 -3.90
C ASP A 161 -2.60 -8.33 -2.73
N MET A 162 -3.62 -8.01 -1.91
CA MET A 162 -4.13 -8.94 -0.87
C MET A 162 -4.62 -10.26 -1.46
N ARG A 163 -5.33 -10.23 -2.60
CA ARG A 163 -5.76 -11.46 -3.30
C ARG A 163 -4.60 -12.33 -3.73
N GLN A 164 -3.54 -11.73 -4.27
CA GLN A 164 -2.36 -12.49 -4.67
C GLN A 164 -1.67 -13.10 -3.47
N MET A 165 -1.53 -12.36 -2.36
CA MET A 165 -0.95 -12.86 -1.12
C MET A 165 -1.77 -14.01 -0.51
N PHE A 166 -3.09 -13.87 -0.43
CA PHE A 166 -3.94 -14.94 0.12
C PHE A 166 -4.09 -16.13 -0.84
N GLY A 167 -4.02 -15.90 -2.16
CA GLY A 167 -3.87 -16.98 -3.14
C GLY A 167 -2.57 -17.77 -2.93
N PHE A 168 -1.45 -17.07 -2.76
CA PHE A 168 -0.17 -17.68 -2.39
C PHE A 168 -0.26 -18.49 -1.08
N ALA A 169 -1.00 -17.97 -0.09
CA ALA A 169 -1.19 -18.65 1.18
C ALA A 169 -2.06 -19.92 1.04
N LEU A 170 -3.10 -19.86 0.22
CA LEU A 170 -3.97 -20.99 -0.08
C LEU A 170 -3.23 -22.11 -0.84
N ASP A 171 -2.43 -21.74 -1.85
CA ASP A 171 -1.61 -22.68 -2.63
C ASP A 171 -0.56 -23.44 -1.77
N ARG A 172 -0.31 -22.99 -0.55
CA ARG A 172 0.68 -23.57 0.40
C ARG A 172 0.05 -24.08 1.70
N ASP A 173 -1.28 -24.19 1.74
CA ASP A 173 -2.03 -24.64 2.92
C ASP A 173 -1.75 -23.82 4.20
N TYR A 174 -1.36 -22.53 4.05
CA TYR A 174 -1.20 -21.62 5.19
C TYR A 174 -2.55 -21.08 5.68
N VAL A 175 -3.57 -21.13 4.83
CA VAL A 175 -4.96 -20.78 5.12
C VAL A 175 -5.90 -21.74 4.41
N ASP A 176 -7.04 -22.05 5.03
CA ASP A 176 -8.05 -22.97 4.47
C ASP A 176 -8.96 -22.29 3.44
N ALA A 177 -9.04 -20.96 3.44
CA ALA A 177 -9.91 -20.21 2.54
C ALA A 177 -9.34 -18.81 2.25
N ASP A 178 -9.62 -18.28 1.06
CA ASP A 178 -9.28 -16.91 0.67
C ASP A 178 -10.31 -15.90 1.23
N PRO A 179 -9.97 -15.07 2.23
CA PRO A 179 -10.86 -14.07 2.83
C PRO A 179 -11.28 -12.99 1.84
N THR A 180 -10.52 -12.80 0.74
CA THR A 180 -10.77 -11.76 -0.26
C THR A 180 -11.76 -12.20 -1.35
N ALA A 181 -12.04 -13.51 -1.48
CA ALA A 181 -12.81 -14.09 -2.59
C ALA A 181 -14.20 -13.44 -2.78
N ARG A 182 -14.87 -13.12 -1.67
CA ARG A 182 -16.23 -12.54 -1.68
C ARG A 182 -16.27 -11.00 -1.74
N VAL A 183 -15.13 -10.31 -1.78
CA VAL A 183 -15.05 -8.84 -1.90
C VAL A 183 -14.99 -8.45 -3.38
N LYS A 184 -16.09 -7.96 -3.95
CA LYS A 184 -16.18 -7.64 -5.38
C LYS A 184 -15.57 -6.27 -5.69
N LYS A 185 -14.58 -6.20 -6.60
CA LYS A 185 -13.96 -4.95 -7.08
C LYS A 185 -14.99 -3.93 -7.59
N ALA A 186 -16.06 -4.38 -8.26
CA ALA A 186 -17.11 -3.53 -8.78
C ALA A 186 -17.83 -2.71 -7.69
N ARG A 187 -17.93 -3.25 -6.45
CA ARG A 187 -18.58 -2.57 -5.32
C ARG A 187 -17.69 -1.49 -4.66
N ILE A 188 -16.40 -1.46 -4.96
CA ILE A 188 -15.49 -0.43 -4.43
C ILE A 188 -15.78 0.93 -5.08
N GLY A 189 -16.20 0.95 -6.34
CA GLY A 189 -16.53 2.14 -7.12
C GLY A 189 -16.04 2.06 -8.54
N ALA A 190 -16.43 3.01 -9.37
CA ALA A 190 -15.92 3.15 -10.74
C ALA A 190 -14.53 3.78 -10.74
N ASP A 191 -13.64 3.32 -11.62
CA ASP A 191 -12.40 4.01 -11.92
C ASP A 191 -12.73 5.24 -12.77
N VAL A 192 -12.23 6.40 -12.37
CA VAL A 192 -12.27 7.58 -13.22
C VAL A 192 -11.07 7.51 -14.15
N GLU A 193 -11.33 7.20 -15.41
CA GLU A 193 -10.31 7.27 -16.45
C GLU A 193 -10.04 8.74 -16.80
N ARG A 194 -8.77 9.06 -16.94
CA ARG A 194 -8.34 10.37 -17.34
C ARG A 194 -8.20 10.39 -18.86
N ASP A 195 -8.93 11.26 -19.52
CA ASP A 195 -8.99 11.41 -20.97
C ASP A 195 -8.43 12.76 -21.47
N ARG A 196 -7.69 13.47 -20.63
CA ARG A 196 -7.16 14.80 -20.90
C ARG A 196 -6.24 14.80 -22.12
N VAL A 197 -6.61 15.59 -23.16
CA VAL A 197 -5.85 15.94 -24.35
C VAL A 197 -5.73 17.48 -24.42
N LEU A 198 -4.57 18.00 -24.71
CA LEU A 198 -4.37 19.43 -24.89
C LEU A 198 -4.84 19.86 -26.26
N SER A 199 -5.67 20.91 -26.34
CA SER A 199 -6.06 21.51 -27.60
C SER A 199 -4.89 22.26 -28.24
N GLU A 200 -4.98 22.58 -29.53
CA GLU A 200 -3.95 23.39 -30.25
C GLU A 200 -3.76 24.75 -29.58
N ALA A 201 -4.83 25.41 -29.16
CA ALA A 201 -4.75 26.67 -28.41
C ALA A 201 -3.97 26.52 -27.13
N GLU A 202 -4.15 25.38 -26.42
CA GLU A 202 -3.39 25.08 -25.21
C GLU A 202 -1.93 24.70 -25.49
N LEU A 203 -1.64 24.08 -26.63
CA LEU A 203 -0.26 23.82 -27.06
C LEU A 203 0.46 25.14 -27.39
N ILE A 204 -0.20 26.08 -28.05
CA ILE A 204 0.34 27.42 -28.28
C ILE A 204 0.64 28.12 -26.94
N LEU A 205 -0.30 28.09 -26.01
CA LEU A 205 -0.09 28.64 -24.66
C LEU A 205 1.04 27.93 -23.92
N LEU A 206 1.14 26.62 -24.05
CA LEU A 206 2.22 25.84 -23.45
C LEU A 206 3.58 26.27 -23.99
N PHE A 207 3.73 26.42 -25.31
CA PHE A 207 4.97 26.90 -25.93
C PHE A 207 5.34 28.32 -25.48
N GLN A 208 4.38 29.19 -25.22
CA GLN A 208 4.60 30.53 -24.68
C GLN A 208 5.02 30.53 -23.23
N LYS A 209 4.39 29.68 -22.41
CA LYS A 209 4.59 29.60 -20.96
C LYS A 209 5.84 28.81 -20.57
N LEU A 210 6.19 27.76 -21.33
CA LEU A 210 7.24 26.83 -20.99
C LEU A 210 8.62 27.50 -20.74
N PRO A 211 9.09 28.44 -21.57
CA PRO A 211 10.36 29.13 -21.35
C PRO A 211 10.38 30.00 -20.09
N ARG A 212 9.21 30.46 -19.63
CA ARG A 212 9.05 31.35 -18.47
C ARG A 212 8.59 30.58 -17.20
N SER A 213 8.50 29.26 -17.27
CA SER A 213 7.93 28.44 -16.22
C SER A 213 8.85 28.17 -15.02
N GLY A 214 10.11 28.66 -15.07
CA GLY A 214 11.11 28.32 -14.05
C GLY A 214 11.52 26.84 -14.06
N LEU A 215 11.15 26.05 -15.08
CA LEU A 215 11.70 24.72 -15.31
C LEU A 215 13.13 24.81 -15.85
N ALA A 216 14.01 23.91 -15.40
CA ALA A 216 15.32 23.74 -16.06
C ALA A 216 15.14 23.47 -17.55
N ALA A 217 16.04 23.97 -18.37
CA ALA A 217 15.99 23.82 -19.86
C ALA A 217 15.90 22.32 -20.24
N THR A 218 16.62 21.44 -19.57
CA THR A 218 16.55 19.98 -19.79
C THR A 218 15.14 19.42 -19.51
N SER A 219 14.46 19.90 -18.45
CA SER A 219 13.08 19.47 -18.17
C SER A 219 12.08 19.99 -19.20
N GLN A 220 12.28 21.19 -19.72
CA GLN A 220 11.47 21.73 -20.82
C GLN A 220 11.66 20.88 -22.08
N LEU A 221 12.91 20.59 -22.46
CA LEU A 221 13.25 19.75 -23.62
C LEU A 221 12.70 18.31 -23.44
N ALA A 222 12.70 17.75 -22.24
CA ALA A 222 12.10 16.44 -21.98
C ALA A 222 10.61 16.41 -22.32
N LEU A 223 9.86 17.46 -21.99
CA LEU A 223 8.44 17.57 -22.33
C LEU A 223 8.22 17.72 -23.85
N LEU A 224 9.06 18.53 -24.53
CA LEU A 224 8.97 18.72 -25.98
C LEU A 224 9.36 17.44 -26.73
N ILE A 225 10.42 16.76 -26.33
CA ILE A 225 10.83 15.49 -26.93
C ILE A 225 9.74 14.42 -26.67
N GLN A 226 9.16 14.36 -25.49
CA GLN A 226 8.03 13.46 -25.22
C GLN A 226 6.84 13.76 -26.14
N LEU A 227 6.46 15.01 -26.30
CA LEU A 227 5.34 15.44 -27.16
C LEU A 227 5.56 15.01 -28.59
N THR A 228 6.76 15.27 -29.17
CA THR A 228 7.04 14.96 -30.57
C THR A 228 7.30 13.49 -30.86
N THR A 229 7.78 12.70 -29.88
CA THR A 229 8.04 11.26 -30.04
C THR A 229 6.86 10.41 -29.66
N ALA A 230 5.89 10.96 -28.92
CA ALA A 230 4.80 10.23 -28.28
C ALA A 230 5.29 9.11 -27.31
N ALA A 231 6.57 9.10 -26.92
CA ALA A 231 7.13 8.13 -25.98
C ALA A 231 6.64 8.36 -24.54
N ARG A 232 6.78 7.36 -23.66
CA ARG A 232 6.52 7.58 -22.23
C ARG A 232 7.61 8.45 -21.63
N ILE A 233 7.26 9.38 -20.75
CA ILE A 233 8.25 10.28 -20.14
C ILE A 233 9.40 9.49 -19.46
N GLY A 234 9.11 8.35 -18.85
CA GLY A 234 10.14 7.50 -18.27
C GLY A 234 11.11 6.91 -19.28
N GLU A 235 10.63 6.57 -20.46
CA GLU A 235 11.44 6.07 -21.58
C GLU A 235 12.33 7.17 -22.15
N VAL A 236 11.79 8.40 -22.29
CA VAL A 236 12.56 9.58 -22.72
C VAL A 236 13.67 9.91 -21.72
N LEU A 237 13.36 9.94 -20.43
CA LEU A 237 14.33 10.29 -19.39
C LEU A 237 15.44 9.24 -19.21
N ALA A 238 15.14 7.96 -19.48
CA ALA A 238 16.10 6.85 -19.41
C ALA A 238 16.81 6.59 -20.75
N ALA A 239 16.62 7.43 -21.77
CA ALA A 239 17.29 7.27 -23.03
C ALA A 239 18.77 7.70 -22.95
N ARG A 240 19.63 7.05 -23.75
CA ARG A 240 21.06 7.31 -23.84
C ARG A 240 21.41 7.90 -25.19
N TRP A 241 22.49 8.69 -25.25
CA TRP A 241 22.94 9.30 -26.51
C TRP A 241 23.35 8.25 -27.55
N GLU A 242 23.89 7.09 -27.16
CA GLU A 242 24.17 5.97 -28.04
C GLU A 242 22.96 5.40 -28.78
N HIS A 243 21.74 5.71 -28.29
CA HIS A 243 20.50 5.29 -28.90
C HIS A 243 19.93 6.29 -29.90
N VAL A 244 20.53 7.48 -30.06
CA VAL A 244 20.13 8.53 -31.01
C VAL A 244 21.03 8.46 -32.24
N ASP A 245 20.43 8.16 -33.37
CA ASP A 245 21.10 8.25 -34.67
C ASP A 245 20.60 9.50 -35.43
N PHE A 246 21.44 10.54 -35.47
CA PHE A 246 21.11 11.78 -36.13
C PHE A 246 21.08 11.65 -37.65
N GLU A 247 21.88 10.76 -38.26
CA GLU A 247 21.93 10.54 -39.69
C GLU A 247 20.70 9.74 -40.15
N ARG A 248 20.39 8.64 -39.46
CA ARG A 248 19.17 7.86 -39.76
C ARG A 248 17.91 8.48 -39.21
N ARG A 249 18.04 9.55 -38.42
CA ARG A 249 16.92 10.26 -37.80
C ARG A 249 16.06 9.32 -36.95
N SER A 250 16.71 8.56 -36.10
CA SER A 250 16.00 7.59 -35.22
C SER A 250 16.46 7.67 -33.78
N LEU A 251 15.53 7.36 -32.87
CA LEU A 251 15.77 7.11 -31.46
C LEU A 251 15.34 5.67 -31.15
N THR A 252 16.27 4.83 -30.78
CA THR A 252 16.00 3.46 -30.38
C THR A 252 15.87 3.37 -28.88
N LEU A 253 14.74 2.87 -28.39
CA LEU A 253 14.53 2.51 -27.00
C LEU A 253 14.68 0.98 -26.87
N PRO A 254 15.83 0.45 -26.39
CA PRO A 254 16.10 -0.99 -26.43
C PRO A 254 15.16 -1.77 -25.52
N GLU A 255 14.80 -1.18 -24.39
CA GLU A 255 13.88 -1.78 -23.43
C GLU A 255 12.80 -0.78 -23.05
N THR A 256 11.54 -1.19 -23.22
CA THR A 256 10.38 -0.38 -22.86
C THR A 256 9.55 -1.09 -21.78
N LYS A 257 8.56 -0.40 -21.22
CA LYS A 257 7.64 -0.98 -20.22
C LYS A 257 7.01 -2.32 -20.66
N ASN A 258 6.93 -2.56 -21.96
CA ASN A 258 6.36 -3.79 -22.53
C ASN A 258 7.42 -4.86 -22.82
N GLY A 259 8.68 -4.66 -22.43
CA GLY A 259 9.80 -5.55 -22.72
C GLY A 259 10.18 -5.63 -24.21
N LYS A 260 9.75 -4.68 -25.06
CA LYS A 260 10.02 -4.69 -26.49
C LYS A 260 10.86 -3.47 -26.87
N ARG A 261 11.82 -3.68 -27.80
CA ARG A 261 12.51 -2.60 -28.49
C ARG A 261 11.51 -1.71 -29.22
N HIS A 262 11.70 -0.40 -29.17
CA HIS A 262 10.90 0.58 -29.88
C HIS A 262 11.81 1.53 -30.66
N GLU A 263 11.61 1.64 -31.96
CA GLU A 263 12.31 2.57 -32.81
C GLU A 263 11.37 3.71 -33.19
N ILE A 264 11.79 4.93 -32.92
CA ILE A 264 11.04 6.16 -33.12
C ILE A 264 11.74 6.96 -34.23
N TRP A 265 11.05 7.28 -35.29
CA TRP A 265 11.59 8.18 -36.32
C TRP A 265 11.50 9.63 -35.86
N LEU A 266 12.59 10.39 -36.04
CA LEU A 266 12.73 11.76 -35.58
C LEU A 266 12.37 12.77 -36.64
N SER A 267 11.29 13.53 -36.48
CA SER A 267 10.91 14.68 -37.28
C SER A 267 11.93 15.82 -37.14
N ASP A 268 11.89 16.83 -38.04
CA ASP A 268 12.74 18.02 -37.91
C ASP A 268 12.56 18.73 -36.57
N PHE A 269 11.33 18.80 -36.08
CA PHE A 269 11.05 19.36 -34.76
C PHE A 269 11.73 18.56 -33.65
N ALA A 270 11.66 17.22 -33.69
CA ALA A 270 12.30 16.34 -32.70
C ALA A 270 13.82 16.49 -32.73
N LEU A 271 14.41 16.52 -33.96
CA LEU A 271 15.86 16.71 -34.12
C LEU A 271 16.33 18.06 -33.57
N CYS A 272 15.55 19.15 -33.79
CA CYS A 272 15.86 20.46 -33.22
C CYS A 272 15.94 20.38 -31.68
N GLN A 273 14.97 19.75 -31.02
CA GLN A 273 14.97 19.62 -29.57
C GLN A 273 16.13 18.76 -29.07
N LEU A 274 16.43 17.66 -29.77
CA LEU A 274 17.54 16.76 -29.39
C LEU A 274 18.92 17.42 -29.61
N LYS A 275 19.11 18.20 -30.67
CA LYS A 275 20.33 18.98 -30.87
C LYS A 275 20.53 20.01 -29.77
N SER A 276 19.50 20.78 -29.40
CA SER A 276 19.57 21.71 -28.27
C SER A 276 19.88 21.00 -26.93
N LEU A 277 19.36 19.81 -26.73
CA LEU A 277 19.69 19.01 -25.55
C LEU A 277 21.13 18.54 -25.60
N HIS A 278 21.64 18.14 -26.78
CA HIS A 278 22.99 17.62 -26.94
C HIS A 278 24.06 18.69 -26.60
N GLU A 279 23.80 19.96 -26.85
CA GLU A 279 24.68 21.07 -26.45
C GLU A 279 24.93 21.07 -24.92
N SER A 280 23.94 20.66 -24.15
CA SER A 280 24.01 20.69 -22.68
C SER A 280 24.48 19.34 -22.05
N THR A 281 24.11 18.22 -22.66
CA THR A 281 24.29 16.89 -22.06
C THR A 281 25.01 15.88 -22.95
N GLY A 282 25.44 16.27 -24.16
CA GLY A 282 26.05 15.41 -25.16
C GLY A 282 27.37 14.75 -24.72
N LEU A 283 28.06 15.30 -23.72
CA LEU A 283 29.26 14.71 -23.13
C LEU A 283 28.96 13.63 -22.09
N THR A 284 27.70 13.40 -21.77
CA THR A 284 27.28 12.35 -20.82
C THR A 284 26.72 11.15 -21.57
N ALA A 285 26.61 10.01 -20.90
CA ALA A 285 25.98 8.83 -21.50
C ALA A 285 24.46 8.97 -21.67
N TRP A 286 23.80 9.79 -20.84
CA TRP A 286 22.35 9.93 -20.76
C TRP A 286 21.87 11.19 -21.42
N LEU A 287 20.71 11.15 -22.10
CA LEU A 287 20.04 12.36 -22.58
C LEU A 287 19.73 13.31 -21.41
N PHE A 288 19.31 12.74 -20.28
CA PHE A 288 18.91 13.46 -19.07
C PHE A 288 19.66 12.92 -17.84
N PRO A 289 20.95 13.28 -17.68
CA PRO A 289 21.75 12.81 -16.55
C PRO A 289 21.21 13.32 -15.22
N ALA A 290 21.31 12.51 -14.16
CA ALA A 290 20.99 12.95 -12.81
C ALA A 290 22.03 13.99 -12.35
N THR A 291 21.56 15.06 -11.71
CA THR A 291 22.43 16.14 -11.18
C THR A 291 22.99 15.78 -9.79
N GLN A 292 22.48 14.78 -9.15
CA GLN A 292 22.94 14.29 -7.84
C GLN A 292 23.09 12.77 -7.89
N ALA A 293 24.22 12.27 -7.41
CA ALA A 293 24.43 10.85 -7.19
C ALA A 293 23.43 10.31 -6.16
N LYS A 294 22.97 9.07 -6.33
CA LYS A 294 22.18 8.39 -5.31
C LYS A 294 23.04 8.14 -4.09
N LYS A 295 22.48 8.37 -2.89
CA LYS A 295 23.18 8.16 -1.61
C LYS A 295 23.85 6.79 -1.48
N ASP A 296 23.23 5.78 -2.08
CA ASP A 296 23.66 4.37 -2.00
C ASP A 296 24.62 3.95 -3.16
N GLN A 297 24.84 4.82 -4.17
CA GLN A 297 25.71 4.57 -5.33
C GLN A 297 26.34 5.88 -5.81
N PRO A 298 27.31 6.45 -5.06
CA PRO A 298 27.90 7.75 -5.36
C PRO A 298 28.66 7.80 -6.69
N ASP A 299 29.18 6.66 -7.19
CA ASP A 299 29.99 6.59 -8.39
C ASP A 299 29.21 6.26 -9.67
N PHE A 300 27.90 6.08 -9.61
CA PHE A 300 27.08 5.77 -10.78
C PHE A 300 26.33 6.98 -11.28
N ALA A 301 26.79 7.56 -12.38
CA ALA A 301 26.00 8.53 -13.16
C ALA A 301 24.76 7.84 -13.72
N ASP A 302 23.59 8.15 -13.16
CA ASP A 302 22.29 7.65 -13.57
C ASP A 302 21.49 8.76 -14.26
N HIS A 303 20.32 8.42 -14.79
CA HIS A 303 19.42 9.39 -15.39
C HIS A 303 18.48 10.04 -14.34
N VAL A 304 17.86 11.16 -14.72
CA VAL A 304 16.85 11.86 -13.90
C VAL A 304 15.70 10.92 -13.52
N CYS A 305 15.32 10.91 -12.25
CA CYS A 305 14.19 10.11 -11.77
C CYS A 305 12.91 10.46 -12.56
N VAL A 306 12.21 9.43 -13.02
CA VAL A 306 10.96 9.52 -13.80
C VAL A 306 9.91 10.43 -13.15
N LYS A 307 9.85 10.46 -11.81
CA LYS A 307 8.90 11.28 -11.06
C LYS A 307 9.26 12.77 -11.02
N THR A 308 10.52 13.14 -11.33
CA THR A 308 11.02 14.51 -11.17
C THR A 308 10.27 15.47 -12.09
N VAL A 309 10.24 15.20 -13.38
CA VAL A 309 9.56 16.10 -14.37
C VAL A 309 8.05 16.15 -14.08
N THR A 310 7.42 15.01 -13.80
CA THR A 310 5.98 14.97 -13.44
C THR A 310 5.67 15.82 -12.21
N LYS A 311 6.54 15.75 -11.19
CA LYS A 311 6.40 16.54 -9.96
C LYS A 311 6.61 18.02 -10.22
N GLN A 312 7.64 18.39 -11.01
CA GLN A 312 7.93 19.76 -11.38
C GLN A 312 6.78 20.42 -12.17
N VAL A 313 6.17 19.67 -13.11
CA VAL A 313 4.98 20.10 -13.84
C VAL A 313 3.78 20.28 -12.91
N GLY A 314 3.55 19.33 -12.00
CA GLY A 314 2.48 19.40 -11.00
C GLY A 314 2.64 20.58 -10.03
N ASP A 315 3.87 20.90 -9.64
CA ASP A 315 4.16 22.04 -8.76
C ASP A 315 3.78 23.38 -9.42
N ARG A 316 3.91 23.51 -10.74
CA ARG A 316 3.60 24.71 -11.53
C ARG A 316 2.14 24.81 -11.98
N GLN A 317 1.30 23.96 -11.44
CA GLN A 317 -0.15 23.94 -11.65
C GLN A 317 -0.92 23.94 -10.32
N ARG A 318 -0.26 24.39 -9.25
CA ARG A 318 -0.91 24.58 -7.93
C ARG A 318 -1.53 25.96 -7.84
N PRO A 319 -2.60 26.14 -7.03
CA PRO A 319 -3.09 27.48 -6.68
C PRO A 319 -1.97 28.29 -6.01
N GLY A 320 -1.87 29.59 -6.36
CA GLY A 320 -0.81 30.49 -5.89
C GLY A 320 -0.80 30.79 -4.40
N ASP A 321 -1.88 30.49 -3.71
CA ASP A 321 -2.11 30.69 -2.28
C ASP A 321 -1.59 29.58 -1.37
N THR A 322 -1.06 28.48 -1.93
CA THR A 322 -0.59 27.32 -1.16
C THR A 322 0.94 27.13 -1.29
N PRO A 323 1.77 27.93 -0.62
CA PRO A 323 3.21 27.73 -0.61
C PRO A 323 3.56 26.42 0.11
N MET A 324 4.45 25.63 -0.49
CA MET A 324 4.96 24.40 0.11
C MET A 324 6.47 24.50 0.28
N THR A 325 6.95 24.24 1.49
CA THR A 325 8.39 24.27 1.79
C THR A 325 9.17 23.31 0.87
N GLY A 326 10.28 23.75 0.32
CA GLY A 326 11.12 22.97 -0.57
C GLY A 326 10.52 22.71 -1.98
N ARG A 327 9.47 23.47 -2.38
CA ARG A 327 8.86 23.41 -3.69
C ARG A 327 9.07 24.71 -4.49
N SER A 328 8.81 24.65 -5.82
CA SER A 328 8.86 25.83 -6.68
C SER A 328 7.90 26.92 -6.21
N LYS A 329 8.34 28.18 -6.36
CA LYS A 329 7.51 29.37 -6.14
C LYS A 329 6.65 29.69 -7.39
N ASP A 330 7.01 29.14 -8.56
CA ASP A 330 6.28 29.36 -9.83
C ASP A 330 5.03 28.43 -9.89
N VAL A 331 4.08 28.68 -9.01
CA VAL A 331 2.97 27.74 -8.71
C VAL A 331 1.93 27.63 -9.84
N ASP A 332 1.68 28.68 -10.61
CA ASP A 332 0.66 28.77 -11.66
C ASP A 332 1.22 28.86 -13.09
N ALA A 333 2.55 28.81 -13.22
CA ALA A 333 3.26 29.06 -14.47
C ALA A 333 2.85 28.14 -15.64
N LEU A 334 2.36 26.94 -15.36
CA LEU A 334 1.94 25.94 -16.35
C LEU A 334 0.44 25.61 -16.32
N VAL A 335 -0.37 26.45 -15.68
CA VAL A 335 -1.83 26.32 -15.72
C VAL A 335 -2.34 26.58 -17.15
N LEU A 336 -3.20 25.68 -17.66
CA LEU A 336 -3.85 25.76 -18.96
C LEU A 336 -5.38 25.78 -18.78
N PRO A 337 -6.13 26.38 -19.78
CA PRO A 337 -7.59 26.53 -19.68
C PRO A 337 -8.37 25.24 -19.46
N GLY A 338 -7.97 24.13 -20.07
CA GLY A 338 -8.61 22.83 -19.92
C GLY A 338 -8.27 22.11 -18.61
N GLY A 339 -7.66 22.80 -17.66
CA GLY A 339 -7.35 22.29 -16.32
C GLY A 339 -6.01 21.56 -16.22
N LYS A 340 -5.85 20.85 -15.11
CA LYS A 340 -4.57 20.19 -14.76
C LYS A 340 -4.18 19.14 -15.79
N TRP A 341 -2.91 19.18 -16.22
CA TRP A 341 -2.31 18.24 -17.15
C TRP A 341 -1.03 17.60 -16.57
N THR A 342 -0.60 16.52 -17.17
CA THR A 342 0.60 15.76 -16.79
C THR A 342 1.42 15.44 -18.03
N PRO A 343 2.71 15.06 -17.91
CA PRO A 343 3.48 14.59 -19.06
C PRO A 343 2.80 13.44 -19.84
N HIS A 344 2.04 12.56 -19.16
CA HIS A 344 1.31 11.50 -19.87
C HIS A 344 0.19 12.03 -20.78
N ASP A 345 -0.39 13.19 -20.45
CA ASP A 345 -1.40 13.82 -21.31
C ASP A 345 -0.78 14.41 -22.59
N LEU A 346 0.52 14.80 -22.58
CA LEU A 346 1.25 15.17 -23.81
C LEU A 346 1.37 13.98 -24.78
N ARG A 347 1.59 12.77 -24.26
CA ARG A 347 1.60 11.57 -25.09
C ARG A 347 0.21 11.27 -25.68
N ARG A 348 -0.87 11.48 -24.92
CA ARG A 348 -2.23 11.38 -25.45
C ARG A 348 -2.49 12.43 -26.52
N THR A 349 -2.05 13.67 -26.26
CA THR A 349 -2.15 14.78 -27.24
C THR A 349 -1.43 14.41 -28.52
N ALA A 350 -0.20 13.91 -28.45
CA ALA A 350 0.54 13.47 -29.64
C ALA A 350 -0.22 12.37 -30.43
N ALA A 351 -0.76 11.38 -29.74
CA ALA A 351 -1.53 10.31 -30.38
C ALA A 351 -2.83 10.83 -31.04
N THR A 352 -3.56 11.71 -30.35
CA THR A 352 -4.78 12.35 -30.91
C THR A 352 -4.42 13.23 -32.12
N THR A 353 -3.38 14.03 -32.02
CA THR A 353 -2.93 14.87 -33.15
C THR A 353 -2.51 14.01 -34.35
N MET A 354 -1.77 12.89 -34.15
CA MET A 354 -1.45 12.00 -35.27
C MET A 354 -2.73 11.45 -35.94
N ALA A 355 -3.73 11.05 -35.16
CA ALA A 355 -5.01 10.56 -35.69
C ALA A 355 -5.78 11.66 -36.46
N GLU A 356 -5.83 12.88 -35.92
CA GLU A 356 -6.46 14.06 -36.57
C GLU A 356 -5.76 14.44 -37.87
N LEU A 357 -4.44 14.21 -37.95
CA LEU A 357 -3.66 14.42 -39.18
C LEU A 357 -3.79 13.26 -40.18
N GLY A 358 -4.62 12.26 -39.90
CA GLY A 358 -4.96 11.16 -40.81
C GLY A 358 -4.20 9.87 -40.62
N ALA A 359 -3.38 9.75 -39.55
CA ALA A 359 -2.75 8.46 -39.24
C ALA A 359 -3.81 7.43 -38.84
N LEU A 360 -3.72 6.22 -39.41
CA LEU A 360 -4.63 5.12 -39.06
C LEU A 360 -4.47 4.72 -37.59
N PRO A 361 -5.54 4.31 -36.91
CA PRO A 361 -5.48 3.89 -35.49
C PRO A 361 -4.38 2.86 -35.19
N ASP A 362 -4.22 1.85 -36.06
CA ASP A 362 -3.19 0.82 -35.89
C ASP A 362 -1.76 1.40 -36.01
N VAL A 363 -1.56 2.41 -36.85
CA VAL A 363 -0.28 3.14 -36.96
C VAL A 363 -0.01 3.91 -35.68
N VAL A 364 -1.00 4.62 -35.14
CA VAL A 364 -0.86 5.37 -33.89
C VAL A 364 -0.52 4.40 -32.72
N GLU A 365 -1.21 3.26 -32.62
CA GLU A 365 -0.93 2.22 -31.61
C GLU A 365 0.53 1.70 -31.70
N LYS A 366 1.04 1.52 -32.95
CA LYS A 366 2.45 1.14 -33.18
C LYS A 366 3.41 2.27 -32.78
N CYS A 367 3.13 3.52 -33.15
CA CYS A 367 3.90 4.68 -32.70
C CYS A 367 3.94 4.81 -31.17
N LEU A 368 2.89 4.39 -30.49
CA LEU A 368 2.82 4.34 -29.04
C LEU A 368 3.50 3.09 -28.43
N ASN A 369 3.97 2.14 -29.22
CA ASN A 369 4.46 0.86 -28.76
C ASN A 369 3.49 0.19 -27.76
N HIS A 370 2.19 0.21 -28.11
CA HIS A 370 1.18 -0.50 -27.34
C HIS A 370 1.18 -1.99 -27.71
N THR A 371 0.95 -2.84 -26.71
CA THR A 371 0.78 -4.26 -26.95
C THR A 371 -0.63 -4.49 -27.49
N GLU A 372 -0.74 -5.14 -28.63
CA GLU A 372 -2.05 -5.42 -29.24
C GLU A 372 -2.93 -6.26 -28.30
N VAL A 373 -4.11 -5.72 -28.02
CA VAL A 373 -5.12 -6.36 -27.17
C VAL A 373 -5.92 -7.32 -28.04
N GLY A 374 -5.57 -8.59 -28.01
CA GLY A 374 -6.29 -9.65 -28.70
C GLY A 374 -5.36 -10.68 -29.34
N LYS A 375 -5.54 -11.95 -28.96
CA LYS A 375 -4.73 -13.06 -29.46
C LYS A 375 -4.81 -13.18 -30.98
N VAL A 376 -6.00 -12.99 -31.55
CA VAL A 376 -6.26 -13.07 -33.00
C VAL A 376 -5.54 -11.94 -33.73
N LYS A 377 -5.68 -10.69 -33.30
CA LYS A 377 -5.03 -9.53 -33.93
C LYS A 377 -3.50 -9.69 -33.97
N ARG A 378 -2.87 -10.22 -32.89
CA ARG A 378 -1.43 -10.50 -32.82
C ARG A 378 -0.95 -11.55 -33.82
N ILE A 379 -1.79 -12.54 -34.14
CA ILE A 379 -1.42 -13.64 -35.04
C ILE A 379 -1.47 -13.17 -36.50
N TYR A 380 -2.45 -12.37 -36.86
CA TYR A 380 -2.71 -12.00 -38.27
C TYR A 380 -2.09 -10.67 -38.66
N GLN A 381 -1.84 -9.73 -37.74
CA GLN A 381 -1.34 -8.39 -38.04
C GLN A 381 0.18 -8.31 -37.85
N ARG A 382 0.95 -8.82 -38.82
CA ARG A 382 2.42 -8.83 -38.82
C ARG A 382 3.05 -7.63 -39.53
N ALA A 383 2.26 -6.75 -40.12
CA ALA A 383 2.76 -5.56 -40.81
C ALA A 383 3.51 -4.64 -39.84
N GLN A 384 4.70 -4.19 -40.23
CA GLN A 384 5.54 -3.35 -39.35
C GLN A 384 5.16 -1.87 -39.42
N TYR A 385 4.45 -1.46 -40.43
CA TYR A 385 3.97 -0.06 -40.66
C TYR A 385 5.08 1.01 -40.62
N GLU A 386 6.35 0.68 -40.89
CA GLU A 386 7.48 1.60 -40.77
C GLU A 386 7.28 2.90 -41.57
N GLY A 387 6.86 2.83 -42.84
CA GLY A 387 6.56 3.97 -43.67
C GLY A 387 5.45 4.86 -43.08
N PRO A 388 4.25 4.30 -42.85
CA PRO A 388 3.15 5.03 -42.20
C PRO A 388 3.48 5.63 -40.83
N MET A 389 4.25 4.93 -40.00
CA MET A 389 4.72 5.47 -38.71
C MET A 389 5.65 6.66 -38.90
N ARG A 390 6.58 6.59 -39.83
CA ARG A 390 7.47 7.68 -40.18
C ARG A 390 6.67 8.93 -40.63
N ASP A 391 5.66 8.72 -41.49
CA ASP A 391 4.79 9.81 -41.94
C ASP A 391 3.98 10.41 -40.79
N ALA A 392 3.47 9.59 -39.86
CA ALA A 392 2.75 10.06 -38.70
C ALA A 392 3.63 10.96 -37.78
N TRP A 393 4.89 10.56 -37.52
CA TRP A 393 5.80 11.41 -36.76
C TRP A 393 6.22 12.67 -37.52
N LYS A 394 6.39 12.58 -38.83
CA LYS A 394 6.69 13.74 -39.68
C LYS A 394 5.56 14.78 -39.64
N LEU A 395 4.32 14.32 -39.82
CA LEU A 395 3.14 15.20 -39.76
C LEU A 395 2.97 15.82 -38.38
N LEU A 396 3.11 15.04 -37.31
CA LEU A 396 3.08 15.55 -35.94
C LEU A 396 4.16 16.63 -35.72
N GLY A 397 5.40 16.34 -36.09
CA GLY A 397 6.50 17.30 -35.93
C GLY A 397 6.27 18.59 -36.70
N SER A 398 5.77 18.52 -37.96
CA SER A 398 5.43 19.70 -38.77
C SER A 398 4.31 20.53 -38.13
N ARG A 399 3.29 19.86 -37.55
CA ARG A 399 2.21 20.54 -36.83
C ARG A 399 2.70 21.23 -35.56
N LEU A 400 3.54 20.58 -34.78
CA LEU A 400 4.13 21.16 -33.57
C LEU A 400 5.03 22.36 -33.88
N ALA A 401 5.83 22.28 -34.94
CA ALA A 401 6.65 23.40 -35.41
C ALA A 401 5.78 24.62 -35.79
N LEU A 402 4.69 24.38 -36.51
CA LEU A 402 3.74 25.44 -36.87
C LEU A 402 3.14 26.11 -35.62
N LEU A 403 2.66 25.33 -34.65
CA LEU A 403 2.08 25.84 -33.41
C LEU A 403 3.12 26.60 -32.56
N GLN A 404 4.38 26.17 -32.57
CA GLN A 404 5.47 26.89 -31.92
C GLN A 404 5.78 28.23 -32.59
N HIS A 405 5.76 28.28 -33.94
CA HIS A 405 5.90 29.53 -34.67
C HIS A 405 4.74 30.51 -34.40
N MET A 406 3.51 29.99 -34.30
CA MET A 406 2.35 30.79 -33.90
C MET A 406 2.51 31.34 -32.48
N ALA A 407 2.98 30.53 -31.56
CA ALA A 407 3.28 30.93 -30.17
C ALA A 407 4.32 32.06 -30.09
N ALA A 408 5.28 32.08 -31.03
CA ALA A 408 6.31 33.12 -31.14
C ALA A 408 5.85 34.38 -31.93
N GLY A 409 4.60 34.44 -32.41
CA GLY A 409 4.08 35.52 -33.22
C GLY A 409 4.69 35.60 -34.62
N ARG A 410 5.35 34.53 -35.11
CA ARG A 410 6.05 34.48 -36.39
C ARG A 410 5.14 34.10 -37.57
N VAL A 411 3.90 33.70 -37.29
CA VAL A 411 2.91 33.32 -38.31
C VAL A 411 1.62 34.06 -38.00
N THR A 412 1.23 34.98 -38.86
CA THR A 412 0.02 35.82 -38.71
C THR A 412 -1.17 35.34 -39.57
N ASN A 413 -0.93 34.49 -40.58
CA ASN A 413 -1.95 34.07 -41.54
C ASN A 413 -2.02 32.55 -41.69
N VAL A 414 -2.57 31.85 -40.70
CA VAL A 414 -3.00 30.47 -40.91
C VAL A 414 -4.51 30.45 -41.08
N VAL A 415 -4.94 30.26 -42.34
CA VAL A 415 -6.34 29.98 -42.66
C VAL A 415 -6.60 28.53 -42.26
N PRO A 416 -7.51 28.21 -41.32
CA PRO A 416 -7.86 26.84 -41.03
C PRO A 416 -8.46 26.22 -42.27
N LEU A 417 -7.91 25.09 -42.72
CA LEU A 417 -8.52 24.26 -43.78
C LEU A 417 -9.88 23.79 -43.23
N GLN A 418 -10.95 24.44 -43.69
CA GLN A 418 -12.31 23.92 -43.48
C GLN A 418 -12.41 22.61 -44.23
N ARG A 419 -12.61 21.49 -43.51
CA ARG A 419 -13.03 20.22 -44.10
C ARG A 419 -14.38 20.47 -44.76
N SER A 420 -14.45 20.41 -46.09
CA SER A 420 -15.71 20.16 -46.79
C SER A 420 -16.29 18.88 -46.26
N ARG A 421 -17.55 18.95 -45.82
CA ARG A 421 -18.35 17.84 -45.31
C ARG A 421 -18.58 16.76 -46.36
#